data_14df6055ba8b87191eeec34c92f664fa
#
_entry.id   14df6055ba8b87191eeec34c92f664fa
#
_cell.length_a   1.000
_cell.length_b   1.000
_cell.length_c   1.000
_cell.angle_alpha   90.00
_cell.angle_beta   90.00
_cell.angle_gamma   90.00
#
_symmetry.space_group_name_H-M   'P 1'
#
loop_
_entity.id
_entity.type
_entity.pdbx_description
1 polymer ?
#
loop_
_entity_poly.entity_id
_entity_poly.type
_entity_poly.pdbx_seq_one_letter_code
_entity_poly.pdbx_strand_id
1 'polypeptide(L)'
;MIYIGNHVSSSKGYEAMGKQEVALGGDTFAFFTRNPRGGSAKEIKDDDVQRLLTLMKDHSFGPLVAHAPYTMNVCAAKEDIRKFSVEMLKDDIRRMEYLPGAFYNFHPGSHVGQGSEAGIELIAAALNECISGTQSVTILLETMAGKGSEVGRSFEELKEIITGLCGDKKEN
;
A
#
# COMPACT_ATOMS: atom_id res chain seq x y z
N MET A 1 2.87 0.83 -22.60
CA MET A 1 1.93 1.99 -22.56
C MET A 1 2.28 2.78 -21.31
N ILE A 2 2.21 4.10 -21.34
CA ILE A 2 2.43 4.97 -20.17
C ILE A 2 1.06 5.41 -19.70
N TYR A 3 0.79 5.27 -18.38
CA TYR A 3 -0.40 5.76 -17.72
C TYR A 3 -0.03 6.98 -16.89
N ILE A 4 -0.88 8.01 -16.92
CA ILE A 4 -0.64 9.28 -16.23
C ILE A 4 -1.86 9.62 -15.38
N GLY A 5 -1.62 9.98 -14.12
CA GLY A 5 -2.70 10.30 -13.19
C GLY A 5 -2.25 11.12 -11.99
N ASN A 6 -3.23 11.42 -11.15
CA ASN A 6 -3.05 12.25 -9.97
C ASN A 6 -3.24 11.44 -8.69
N HIS A 7 -2.86 12.02 -7.55
CA HIS A 7 -3.25 11.52 -6.25
C HIS A 7 -4.62 12.11 -5.87
N VAL A 8 -5.67 11.27 -5.86
CA VAL A 8 -7.04 11.69 -5.63
C VAL A 8 -7.54 11.33 -4.22
N SER A 9 -8.54 12.06 -3.75
CA SER A 9 -9.11 11.83 -2.42
C SER A 9 -10.20 10.75 -2.44
N SER A 10 -10.05 9.71 -1.62
CA SER A 10 -11.06 8.67 -1.43
C SER A 10 -12.26 9.10 -0.57
N SER A 11 -12.30 10.37 -0.14
CA SER A 11 -13.35 10.85 0.79
C SER A 11 -14.77 10.80 0.24
N LYS A 12 -14.95 10.86 -1.09
CA LYS A 12 -16.25 10.83 -1.76
C LYS A 12 -16.62 9.45 -2.34
N GLY A 13 -15.77 8.44 -2.14
CA GLY A 13 -15.97 7.08 -2.64
C GLY A 13 -15.18 6.75 -3.90
N TYR A 14 -15.30 5.50 -4.34
CA TYR A 14 -14.49 4.92 -5.41
C TYR A 14 -14.86 5.47 -6.78
N GLU A 15 -16.15 5.47 -7.13
CA GLU A 15 -16.62 6.04 -8.41
C GLU A 15 -16.24 7.52 -8.56
N ALA A 16 -16.31 8.28 -7.45
CA ALA A 16 -15.98 9.69 -7.46
C ALA A 16 -14.48 9.94 -7.76
N MET A 17 -13.58 9.05 -7.30
CA MET A 17 -12.16 9.11 -7.66
C MET A 17 -11.97 8.93 -9.17
N GLY A 18 -12.57 7.90 -9.76
CA GLY A 18 -12.50 7.65 -11.19
C GLY A 18 -13.07 8.79 -12.02
N LYS A 19 -14.24 9.32 -11.66
CA LYS A 19 -14.84 10.48 -12.35
C LYS A 19 -13.96 11.72 -12.28
N GLN A 20 -13.33 11.97 -11.13
CA GLN A 20 -12.40 13.08 -10.97
C GLN A 20 -11.21 12.92 -11.93
N GLU A 21 -10.63 11.72 -12.00
CA GLU A 21 -9.46 11.48 -12.84
C GLU A 21 -9.79 11.59 -14.33
N VAL A 22 -10.91 11.04 -14.78
CA VAL A 22 -11.41 11.22 -16.17
C VAL A 22 -11.57 12.70 -16.51
N ALA A 23 -12.14 13.51 -15.59
CA ALA A 23 -12.31 14.93 -15.81
C ALA A 23 -10.98 15.70 -15.92
N LEU A 24 -9.90 15.17 -15.33
CA LEU A 24 -8.54 15.72 -15.43
C LEU A 24 -7.77 15.20 -16.64
N GLY A 25 -8.34 14.24 -17.40
CA GLY A 25 -7.72 13.63 -18.55
C GLY A 25 -6.70 12.55 -18.24
N GLY A 26 -6.67 12.04 -17.00
CA GLY A 26 -5.82 10.93 -16.61
C GLY A 26 -6.44 9.56 -16.87
N ASP A 27 -5.61 8.54 -16.87
CA ASP A 27 -5.95 7.14 -17.12
C ASP A 27 -5.45 6.16 -16.04
N THR A 28 -5.05 6.68 -14.91
CA THR A 28 -4.73 5.98 -13.65
C THR A 28 -4.83 6.98 -12.50
N PHE A 29 -4.75 6.51 -11.24
CA PHE A 29 -4.60 7.41 -10.10
C PHE A 29 -4.00 6.70 -8.88
N ALA A 30 -3.45 7.49 -7.97
CA ALA A 30 -3.11 7.05 -6.63
C ALA A 30 -4.12 7.58 -5.60
N PHE A 31 -4.28 6.86 -4.48
CA PHE A 31 -5.16 7.26 -3.40
C PHE A 31 -4.72 6.65 -2.07
N PHE A 32 -5.14 7.23 -0.94
CA PHE A 32 -4.94 6.59 0.36
C PHE A 32 -6.07 5.62 0.68
N THR A 33 -5.73 4.42 1.15
CA THR A 33 -6.69 3.38 1.59
C THR A 33 -7.57 3.84 2.74
N ARG A 34 -7.03 4.76 3.57
CA ARG A 34 -7.65 5.32 4.77
C ARG A 34 -7.17 6.74 5.03
N ASN A 35 -7.61 7.35 6.13
CA ASN A 35 -7.09 8.66 6.51
C ASN A 35 -5.55 8.61 6.63
N PRO A 36 -4.79 9.39 5.84
CA PRO A 36 -3.32 9.32 5.80
C PRO A 36 -2.65 9.72 7.12
N ARG A 37 -3.35 10.42 7.99
CA ARG A 37 -2.87 10.86 9.32
C ARG A 37 -3.53 10.13 10.48
N GLY A 38 -4.27 9.06 10.20
CA GLY A 38 -4.98 8.26 11.19
C GLY A 38 -5.25 6.84 10.70
N GLY A 39 -5.75 5.97 11.57
CA GLY A 39 -5.99 4.57 11.26
C GLY A 39 -7.40 4.23 10.76
N SER A 40 -8.33 5.18 10.76
CA SER A 40 -9.72 4.90 10.39
C SER A 40 -9.91 4.77 8.88
N ALA A 41 -10.59 3.71 8.46
CA ALA A 41 -11.01 3.48 7.08
C ALA A 41 -12.54 3.53 6.99
N LYS A 42 -13.06 4.04 5.87
CA LYS A 42 -14.50 3.99 5.58
C LYS A 42 -14.89 2.57 5.13
N GLU A 43 -16.15 2.23 5.36
CA GLU A 43 -16.74 1.03 4.77
C GLU A 43 -16.65 1.10 3.24
N ILE A 44 -16.29 -0.03 2.61
CA ILE A 44 -16.30 -0.18 1.16
C ILE A 44 -17.71 -0.64 0.76
N LYS A 45 -18.29 0.05 -0.22
CA LYS A 45 -19.58 -0.31 -0.79
C LYS A 45 -19.35 -0.98 -2.14
N ASP A 46 -19.81 -2.21 -2.28
CA ASP A 46 -19.62 -3.02 -3.49
C ASP A 46 -20.10 -2.31 -4.75
N ASP A 47 -21.28 -1.69 -4.69
CA ASP A 47 -21.86 -0.96 -5.81
C ASP A 47 -21.01 0.24 -6.27
N ASP A 48 -20.37 0.95 -5.32
CA ASP A 48 -19.48 2.07 -5.61
C ASP A 48 -18.19 1.60 -6.29
N VAL A 49 -17.63 0.48 -5.82
CA VAL A 49 -16.46 -0.16 -6.47
C VAL A 49 -16.81 -0.65 -7.86
N GLN A 50 -17.94 -1.32 -8.04
CA GLN A 50 -18.38 -1.82 -9.36
C GLN A 50 -18.55 -0.69 -10.37
N ARG A 51 -19.04 0.48 -9.95
CA ARG A 51 -19.12 1.67 -10.81
C ARG A 51 -17.73 2.19 -11.17
N LEU A 52 -16.77 2.18 -10.25
CA LEU A 52 -15.38 2.51 -10.58
C LEU A 52 -14.79 1.52 -11.59
N LEU A 53 -14.93 0.22 -11.36
CA LEU A 53 -14.38 -0.80 -12.26
C LEU A 53 -14.96 -0.70 -13.68
N THR A 54 -16.26 -0.40 -13.79
CA THR A 54 -16.91 -0.13 -15.08
C THR A 54 -16.30 1.09 -15.75
N LEU A 55 -16.16 2.19 -15.03
CA LEU A 55 -15.56 3.42 -15.55
C LEU A 55 -14.12 3.19 -16.00
N MET A 56 -13.31 2.46 -15.22
CA MET A 56 -11.93 2.13 -15.58
C MET A 56 -11.86 1.35 -16.90
N LYS A 57 -12.77 0.39 -17.09
CA LYS A 57 -12.87 -0.37 -18.33
C LYS A 57 -13.24 0.53 -19.52
N ASP A 58 -14.25 1.38 -19.36
CA ASP A 58 -14.76 2.26 -20.42
C ASP A 58 -13.73 3.30 -20.86
N HIS A 59 -12.85 3.73 -19.94
CA HIS A 59 -11.80 4.71 -20.21
C HIS A 59 -10.40 4.10 -20.35
N SER A 60 -10.28 2.76 -20.40
CA SER A 60 -9.00 2.04 -20.56
C SER A 60 -7.96 2.40 -19.51
N PHE A 61 -8.36 2.49 -18.25
CA PHE A 61 -7.46 2.81 -17.15
C PHE A 61 -6.39 1.74 -16.96
N GLY A 62 -5.19 2.20 -16.59
CA GLY A 62 -4.13 1.37 -16.07
C GLY A 62 -4.37 0.94 -14.61
N PRO A 63 -3.44 0.13 -14.04
CA PRO A 63 -3.49 -0.26 -12.64
C PRO A 63 -3.50 0.95 -11.70
N LEU A 64 -4.29 0.87 -10.65
CA LEU A 64 -4.34 1.91 -9.62
C LEU A 64 -3.24 1.69 -8.57
N VAL A 65 -2.84 2.76 -7.89
CA VAL A 65 -1.87 2.71 -6.80
C VAL A 65 -2.56 3.16 -5.51
N ALA A 66 -2.76 2.24 -4.58
CA ALA A 66 -3.18 2.62 -3.24
C ALA A 66 -1.96 2.86 -2.35
N HIS A 67 -2.03 3.84 -1.47
CA HIS A 67 -0.97 4.17 -0.54
C HIS A 67 -1.42 3.96 0.91
N ALA A 68 -0.55 3.35 1.70
CA ALA A 68 -0.73 3.21 3.14
C ALA A 68 -0.74 4.57 3.85
N PRO A 69 -1.38 4.69 5.01
CA PRO A 69 -1.30 5.91 5.81
C PRO A 69 0.12 6.12 6.36
N TYR A 70 0.53 7.37 6.49
CA TYR A 70 1.86 7.73 7.02
C TYR A 70 2.10 7.31 8.48
N THR A 71 1.03 6.98 9.20
CA THR A 71 1.10 6.52 10.60
C THR A 71 1.47 5.06 10.74
N MET A 72 1.51 4.30 9.64
CA MET A 72 1.88 2.88 9.66
C MET A 72 3.40 2.72 9.81
N ASN A 73 3.83 1.92 10.79
CA ASN A 73 5.24 1.59 11.01
C ASN A 73 5.36 0.15 11.52
N VAL A 74 5.51 -0.80 10.59
CA VAL A 74 5.56 -2.24 10.89
C VAL A 74 6.87 -2.68 11.56
N CYS A 75 7.88 -1.81 11.63
CA CYS A 75 9.14 -2.05 12.36
C CYS A 75 9.31 -1.13 13.59
N ALA A 76 8.23 -0.55 14.10
CA ALA A 76 8.30 0.29 15.29
C ALA A 76 8.90 -0.45 16.50
N ALA A 77 9.72 0.27 17.30
CA ALA A 77 10.31 -0.28 18.51
C ALA A 77 9.25 -0.68 19.56
N LYS A 78 8.18 0.11 19.67
CA LYS A 78 7.05 -0.19 20.54
C LYS A 78 6.18 -1.27 19.93
N GLU A 79 6.00 -2.37 20.66
CA GLU A 79 5.26 -3.54 20.20
C GLU A 79 3.78 -3.25 19.90
N ASP A 80 3.14 -2.41 20.69
CA ASP A 80 1.75 -2.00 20.50
C ASP A 80 1.55 -1.25 19.16
N ILE A 81 2.47 -0.33 18.83
CA ILE A 81 2.47 0.39 17.56
C ILE A 81 2.72 -0.57 16.39
N ARG A 82 3.65 -1.50 16.57
CA ARG A 82 3.99 -2.50 15.55
C ARG A 82 2.81 -3.43 15.27
N LYS A 83 2.18 -4.00 16.31
CA LYS A 83 0.99 -4.84 16.18
C LYS A 83 -0.15 -4.10 15.48
N PHE A 84 -0.44 -2.88 15.91
CA PHE A 84 -1.46 -2.05 15.26
C PHE A 84 -1.17 -1.81 13.78
N SER A 85 0.10 -1.58 13.43
CA SER A 85 0.52 -1.37 12.03
C SER A 85 0.38 -2.65 11.19
N VAL A 86 0.68 -3.82 11.76
CA VAL A 86 0.51 -5.12 11.08
C VAL A 86 -0.98 -5.40 10.82
N GLU A 87 -1.85 -5.18 11.80
CA GLU A 87 -3.30 -5.33 11.61
C GLU A 87 -3.86 -4.34 10.58
N MET A 88 -3.30 -3.13 10.53
CA MET A 88 -3.66 -2.13 9.52
C MET A 88 -3.22 -2.59 8.12
N LEU A 89 -2.02 -3.13 7.99
CA LEU A 89 -1.50 -3.68 6.72
C LEU A 89 -2.37 -4.85 6.22
N LYS A 90 -2.74 -5.78 7.09
CA LYS A 90 -3.66 -6.88 6.76
C LYS A 90 -5.01 -6.38 6.28
N ASP A 91 -5.59 -5.40 6.99
CA ASP A 91 -6.88 -4.82 6.60
C ASP A 91 -6.78 -4.11 5.26
N ASP A 92 -5.70 -3.37 5.02
CA ASP A 92 -5.50 -2.68 3.74
C ASP A 92 -5.34 -3.66 2.57
N ILE A 93 -4.53 -4.72 2.72
CA ILE A 93 -4.39 -5.76 1.69
C ILE A 93 -5.75 -6.39 1.38
N ARG A 94 -6.52 -6.78 2.42
CA ARG A 94 -7.87 -7.31 2.24
C ARG A 94 -8.81 -6.34 1.51
N ARG A 95 -8.71 -5.04 1.82
CA ARG A 95 -9.51 -3.99 1.18
C ARG A 95 -9.11 -3.79 -0.27
N MET A 96 -7.86 -4.03 -0.60
CA MET A 96 -7.37 -3.91 -1.97
C MET A 96 -7.83 -5.04 -2.89
N GLU A 97 -8.29 -6.18 -2.35
CA GLU A 97 -8.90 -7.25 -3.14
C GLU A 97 -10.19 -6.82 -3.88
N TYR A 98 -10.80 -5.70 -3.48
CA TYR A 98 -11.87 -5.06 -4.24
C TYR A 98 -11.39 -4.42 -5.57
N LEU A 99 -10.07 -4.24 -5.73
CA LEU A 99 -9.43 -3.63 -6.90
C LEU A 99 -8.36 -4.58 -7.45
N PRO A 100 -8.74 -5.73 -8.03
CA PRO A 100 -7.79 -6.74 -8.47
C PRO A 100 -6.81 -6.18 -9.51
N GLY A 101 -5.53 -6.54 -9.38
CA GLY A 101 -4.45 -6.04 -10.24
C GLY A 101 -3.94 -4.63 -9.88
N ALA A 102 -4.42 -4.03 -8.79
CA ALA A 102 -3.88 -2.77 -8.28
C ALA A 102 -2.56 -2.98 -7.53
N PHE A 103 -1.86 -1.89 -7.30
CA PHE A 103 -0.67 -1.84 -6.46
C PHE A 103 -1.00 -1.26 -5.09
N TYR A 104 -0.36 -1.80 -4.05
CA TYR A 104 -0.42 -1.23 -2.71
C TYR A 104 0.97 -0.84 -2.25
N ASN A 105 1.21 0.46 -2.14
CA ASN A 105 2.49 1.06 -1.76
C ASN A 105 2.51 1.43 -0.27
N PHE A 106 3.61 1.13 0.42
CA PHE A 106 3.79 1.56 1.80
C PHE A 106 5.25 1.89 2.11
N HIS A 107 5.45 2.78 3.07
CA HIS A 107 6.77 3.05 3.64
C HIS A 107 7.19 1.84 4.48
N PRO A 108 8.39 1.25 4.26
CA PRO A 108 8.87 0.15 5.09
C PRO A 108 8.86 0.46 6.59
N GLY A 109 9.14 1.71 6.96
CA GLY A 109 9.00 2.21 8.31
C GLY A 109 10.29 2.79 8.89
N SER A 110 10.29 2.96 10.21
CA SER A 110 11.42 3.48 10.97
C SER A 110 11.74 2.59 12.16
N HIS A 111 13.00 2.18 12.28
CA HIS A 111 13.46 1.25 13.33
C HIS A 111 13.56 1.88 14.74
N VAL A 112 13.50 3.21 14.83
CA VAL A 112 13.44 3.98 16.10
C VAL A 112 14.49 3.50 17.11
N GLY A 113 15.78 3.51 16.72
CA GLY A 113 16.91 3.18 17.60
C GLY A 113 17.25 1.69 17.75
N GLN A 114 16.48 0.76 17.15
CA GLN A 114 16.76 -0.68 17.22
C GLN A 114 17.88 -1.15 16.26
N GLY A 115 18.23 -0.32 15.27
CA GLY A 115 19.14 -0.65 14.18
C GLY A 115 18.42 -1.08 12.90
N SER A 116 19.05 -0.88 11.75
CA SER A 116 18.47 -1.20 10.44
C SER A 116 18.23 -2.70 10.26
N GLU A 117 19.14 -3.56 10.71
CA GLU A 117 19.01 -5.03 10.65
C GLU A 117 17.73 -5.50 11.36
N ALA A 118 17.52 -5.07 12.61
CA ALA A 118 16.30 -5.40 13.34
C ALA A 118 15.04 -4.83 12.66
N GLY A 119 15.14 -3.65 12.06
CA GLY A 119 14.05 -3.05 11.28
C GLY A 119 13.70 -3.90 10.05
N ILE A 120 14.69 -4.35 9.30
CA ILE A 120 14.52 -5.22 8.12
C ILE A 120 13.86 -6.55 8.50
N GLU A 121 14.33 -7.20 9.57
CA GLU A 121 13.75 -8.46 10.05
C GLU A 121 12.28 -8.30 10.44
N LEU A 122 11.94 -7.21 11.16
CA LEU A 122 10.57 -6.91 11.55
C LEU A 122 9.65 -6.63 10.36
N ILE A 123 10.14 -5.91 9.34
CA ILE A 123 9.39 -5.65 8.11
C ILE A 123 9.14 -6.95 7.34
N ALA A 124 10.16 -7.78 7.16
CA ALA A 124 10.04 -9.08 6.50
C ALA A 124 9.07 -10.00 7.25
N ALA A 125 9.13 -10.02 8.58
CA ALA A 125 8.20 -10.79 9.41
C ALA A 125 6.75 -10.30 9.24
N ALA A 126 6.52 -8.98 9.24
CA ALA A 126 5.20 -8.39 9.02
C ALA A 126 4.64 -8.75 7.63
N LEU A 127 5.47 -8.65 6.59
CA LEU A 127 5.07 -9.03 5.24
C LEU A 127 4.78 -10.53 5.13
N ASN A 128 5.59 -11.39 5.75
CA ASN A 128 5.34 -12.84 5.80
C ASN A 128 4.03 -13.19 6.50
N GLU A 129 3.58 -12.38 7.45
CA GLU A 129 2.30 -12.54 8.14
C GLU A 129 1.11 -12.04 7.32
N CYS A 130 1.32 -10.99 6.52
CA CYS A 130 0.23 -10.26 5.83
C CYS A 130 0.02 -10.72 4.39
N ILE A 131 1.08 -11.09 3.66
CA ILE A 131 1.03 -11.44 2.25
C ILE A 131 0.67 -12.93 2.08
N SER A 132 -0.24 -13.22 1.15
CA SER A 132 -0.51 -14.59 0.67
C SER A 132 -0.10 -14.71 -0.79
N GLY A 133 0.33 -15.90 -1.23
CA GLY A 133 0.66 -16.16 -2.63
C GLY A 133 -0.56 -16.17 -3.59
N THR A 134 -1.77 -15.97 -3.06
CA THR A 134 -3.02 -15.97 -3.84
C THR A 134 -3.69 -14.60 -3.94
N GLN A 135 -3.09 -13.56 -3.36
CA GLN A 135 -3.65 -12.22 -3.43
C GLN A 135 -3.58 -11.64 -4.85
N SER A 136 -4.54 -10.79 -5.21
CA SER A 136 -4.61 -10.16 -6.53
C SER A 136 -3.81 -8.86 -6.64
N VAL A 137 -3.27 -8.39 -5.53
CA VAL A 137 -2.63 -7.07 -5.37
C VAL A 137 -1.13 -7.24 -5.22
N THR A 138 -0.36 -6.44 -5.96
CA THR A 138 1.10 -6.38 -5.81
C THR A 138 1.48 -5.38 -4.73
N ILE A 139 2.30 -5.80 -3.77
CA ILE A 139 2.81 -4.95 -2.69
C ILE A 139 4.09 -4.25 -3.15
N LEU A 140 4.12 -2.93 -2.99
CA LEU A 140 5.27 -2.10 -3.32
C LEU A 140 5.96 -1.60 -2.04
N LEU A 141 7.26 -1.82 -1.95
CA LEU A 141 8.13 -1.21 -0.94
C LEU A 141 8.64 0.13 -1.46
N GLU A 142 8.24 1.23 -0.82
CA GLU A 142 8.71 2.55 -1.21
C GLU A 142 10.18 2.77 -0.80
N THR A 143 10.97 3.35 -1.72
CA THR A 143 12.32 3.80 -1.39
C THR A 143 12.25 5.03 -0.47
N MET A 144 12.89 4.94 0.69
CA MET A 144 12.89 6.01 1.69
C MET A 144 14.05 6.99 1.50
N ALA A 145 13.85 8.24 1.93
CA ALA A 145 14.89 9.28 1.85
C ALA A 145 16.05 9.06 2.85
N GLY A 146 15.93 8.12 3.78
CA GLY A 146 16.94 7.82 4.80
C GLY A 146 17.00 8.84 5.93
N LYS A 147 15.90 9.53 6.22
CA LYS A 147 15.84 10.48 7.34
C LYS A 147 15.77 9.74 8.67
N GLY A 148 16.67 10.10 9.59
CA GLY A 148 16.69 9.53 10.94
C GLY A 148 16.88 8.01 10.93
N SER A 149 15.85 7.27 11.30
CA SER A 149 15.84 5.81 11.43
C SER A 149 14.97 5.10 10.37
N GLU A 150 14.71 5.74 9.24
CA GLU A 150 13.99 5.13 8.13
C GLU A 150 14.73 3.91 7.57
N VAL A 151 13.97 2.85 7.25
CA VAL A 151 14.44 1.61 6.61
C VAL A 151 13.97 1.62 5.15
N GLY A 152 14.76 0.99 4.26
CA GLY A 152 14.47 1.00 2.81
C GLY A 152 15.06 2.21 2.09
N ARG A 153 16.12 2.80 2.65
CA ARG A 153 16.86 3.95 2.08
C ARG A 153 17.80 3.59 0.95
N SER A 154 18.08 2.31 0.76
CA SER A 154 18.92 1.79 -0.32
C SER A 154 18.29 0.56 -0.95
N PHE A 155 18.72 0.23 -2.17
CA PHE A 155 18.26 -0.99 -2.85
C PHE A 155 18.74 -2.26 -2.13
N GLU A 156 19.87 -2.20 -1.43
CA GLU A 156 20.38 -3.29 -0.61
C GLU A 156 19.42 -3.59 0.55
N GLU A 157 18.98 -2.57 1.31
CA GLU A 157 18.01 -2.75 2.39
C GLU A 157 16.67 -3.30 1.87
N LEU A 158 16.17 -2.80 0.73
CA LEU A 158 14.95 -3.34 0.11
C LEU A 158 15.13 -4.79 -0.34
N LYS A 159 16.28 -5.12 -0.91
CA LYS A 159 16.63 -6.50 -1.30
C LYS A 159 16.68 -7.42 -0.09
N GLU A 160 17.23 -6.99 1.03
CA GLU A 160 17.28 -7.78 2.27
C GLU A 160 15.87 -8.05 2.79
N ILE A 161 14.98 -7.07 2.79
CA ILE A 161 13.57 -7.25 3.15
C ILE A 161 12.93 -8.33 2.25
N ILE A 162 13.05 -8.20 0.91
CA ILE A 162 12.48 -9.15 -0.04
C ILE A 162 13.09 -10.55 0.11
N THR A 163 14.40 -10.62 0.39
CA THR A 163 15.09 -11.91 0.61
C THR A 163 14.56 -12.62 1.86
N GLY A 164 14.13 -11.87 2.88
CA GLY A 164 13.51 -12.40 4.09
C GLY A 164 12.07 -12.94 3.90
N LEU A 165 11.46 -12.76 2.72
CA LEU A 165 10.15 -13.31 2.44
C LEU A 165 10.20 -14.81 2.12
N CYS A 166 9.17 -15.54 2.53
CA CYS A 166 9.05 -16.98 2.37
C CYS A 166 8.32 -17.37 1.09
N GLY A 167 8.82 -18.39 0.38
CA GLY A 167 8.13 -19.04 -0.74
C GLY A 167 7.73 -18.09 -1.87
N ASP A 168 6.48 -18.20 -2.30
CA ASP A 168 5.83 -17.49 -3.40
C ASP A 168 5.54 -15.99 -3.12
N LYS A 169 5.72 -15.57 -1.87
CA LYS A 169 5.46 -14.17 -1.45
C LYS A 169 6.43 -13.15 -2.06
N LYS A 170 7.52 -13.60 -2.65
CA LYS A 170 8.51 -12.76 -3.32
C LYS A 170 8.03 -12.23 -4.67
N GLU A 171 7.01 -12.86 -5.24
CA GLU A 171 6.46 -12.54 -6.56
C GLU A 171 5.25 -11.58 -6.49
N ASN A 172 4.79 -11.24 -5.27
CA ASN A 172 3.62 -10.41 -4.99
C ASN A 172 3.96 -9.01 -4.46
#